data_14f7f075b4079e594f7a5bf9f8f3787a
#
_entry.id   14f7f075b4079e594f7a5bf9f8f3787a
#
_cell.length_a   1.000
_cell.length_b   1.000
_cell.length_c   1.000
_cell.angle_alpha   90.00
_cell.angle_beta   90.00
_cell.angle_gamma   90.00
#
_symmetry.space_group_name_H-M   'P 1'
#
loop_
_entity.id
_entity.type
_entity.pdbx_description
1 polymer ?
#
loop_
_entity_poly.entity_id
_entity_poly.type
_entity_poly.pdbx_seq_one_letter_code
_entity_poly.pdbx_strand_id
1 'polypeptide(L)'
;MINSIDPYEEQNRKVHEFNERIIENLIEPVTGAYVEATPPFVRERVTDFFENIDDVKSGLNNVMQENFSKALNDFGRFVFNSTFGIFGLFDVATPMGFSKNNEDFGQTLGKWGVEPGPYIVLPFLGPTTVRDGLSRGLDSVISPLAVADDHPTASGLLTGLNILNQTTVLLELDNFVSGDKYIFFRDAYLQRRKYEISDGEINPNDFVDEFEDF
;
A
#
# COMPACT_ATOMS: atom_id res chain seq x y z
N MET A 1 27.06 16.52 1.14
CA MET A 1 26.17 16.53 2.32
C MET A 1 25.46 15.19 2.35
N ILE A 2 25.44 14.49 3.47
CA ILE A 2 24.65 13.25 3.60
C ILE A 2 23.19 13.69 3.57
N ASN A 3 22.43 13.19 2.62
CA ASN A 3 21.01 13.49 2.52
C ASN A 3 20.32 13.08 3.82
N SER A 4 19.76 14.01 4.57
CA SER A 4 19.16 13.76 5.89
C SER A 4 17.98 12.79 5.82
N ILE A 5 17.34 12.69 4.65
CA ILE A 5 16.17 11.83 4.41
C ILE A 5 16.60 10.39 4.12
N ASP A 6 17.70 10.21 3.39
CA ASP A 6 18.21 8.92 2.93
C ASP A 6 19.69 8.73 3.33
N PRO A 7 19.98 8.59 4.62
CA PRO A 7 21.35 8.42 5.10
C PRO A 7 21.95 7.05 4.73
N TYR A 8 21.14 6.10 4.29
CA TYR A 8 21.52 4.74 3.92
C TYR A 8 21.43 4.49 2.41
N GLU A 9 21.55 5.53 1.56
CA GLU A 9 21.34 5.44 0.11
C GLU A 9 22.15 4.29 -0.53
N GLU A 10 23.43 4.12 -0.18
CA GLU A 10 24.25 3.05 -0.76
C GLU A 10 23.72 1.65 -0.46
N GLN A 11 23.25 1.42 0.77
CA GLN A 11 22.65 0.15 1.20
C GLN A 11 21.28 -0.04 0.55
N ASN A 12 20.47 1.01 0.55
CA ASN A 12 19.13 1.02 -0.03
C ASN A 12 19.17 0.71 -1.52
N ARG A 13 20.13 1.26 -2.28
CA ARG A 13 20.32 0.94 -3.70
C ARG A 13 20.63 -0.54 -3.93
N LYS A 14 21.47 -1.15 -3.10
CA LYS A 14 21.79 -2.59 -3.21
C LYS A 14 20.57 -3.47 -2.98
N VAL A 15 19.73 -3.09 -2.00
CA VAL A 15 18.47 -3.81 -1.73
C VAL A 15 17.45 -3.55 -2.85
N HIS A 16 17.38 -2.34 -3.38
CA HIS A 16 16.54 -2.01 -4.53
C HIS A 16 16.91 -2.85 -5.75
N GLU A 17 18.20 -2.90 -6.13
CA GLU A 17 18.69 -3.75 -7.22
C GLU A 17 18.39 -5.24 -7.00
N PHE A 18 18.47 -5.72 -5.75
CA PHE A 18 18.06 -7.09 -5.40
C PHE A 18 16.56 -7.28 -5.65
N ASN A 19 15.71 -6.34 -5.20
CA ASN A 19 14.27 -6.40 -5.40
C ASN A 19 13.91 -6.35 -6.90
N GLU A 20 14.55 -5.48 -7.68
CA GLU A 20 14.37 -5.41 -9.14
C GLU A 20 14.65 -6.77 -9.81
N ARG A 21 15.78 -7.41 -9.45
CA ARG A 21 16.10 -8.75 -9.98
C ARG A 21 15.06 -9.82 -9.62
N ILE A 22 14.47 -9.73 -8.42
CA ILE A 22 13.39 -10.65 -8.04
C ILE A 22 12.13 -10.34 -8.83
N ILE A 23 11.80 -9.06 -9.03
CA ILE A 23 10.67 -8.65 -9.86
C ILE A 23 10.85 -9.18 -11.28
N GLU A 24 11.93 -8.85 -11.95
CA GLU A 24 12.20 -9.23 -13.35
C GLU A 24 12.25 -10.74 -13.58
N ASN A 25 12.91 -11.51 -12.69
CA ASN A 25 13.17 -12.92 -12.92
C ASN A 25 12.14 -13.86 -12.32
N LEU A 26 11.36 -13.43 -11.35
CA LEU A 26 10.39 -14.25 -10.65
C LEU A 26 8.97 -13.70 -10.73
N ILE A 27 8.78 -12.42 -10.34
CA ILE A 27 7.43 -11.86 -10.18
C ILE A 27 6.80 -11.58 -11.54
N GLU A 28 7.49 -10.93 -12.47
CA GLU A 28 6.96 -10.62 -13.81
C GLU A 28 6.51 -11.87 -14.59
N PRO A 29 7.32 -12.95 -14.71
CA PRO A 29 6.86 -14.14 -15.39
C PRO A 29 5.62 -14.78 -14.77
N VAL A 30 5.54 -14.83 -13.44
CA VAL A 30 4.39 -15.40 -12.73
C VAL A 30 3.16 -14.50 -12.86
N THR A 31 3.34 -13.19 -12.74
CA THR A 31 2.27 -12.21 -12.95
C THR A 31 1.78 -12.21 -14.39
N GLY A 32 2.69 -12.33 -15.37
CA GLY A 32 2.32 -12.47 -16.78
C GLY A 32 1.44 -13.71 -17.04
N ALA A 33 1.83 -14.85 -16.48
CA ALA A 33 1.04 -16.08 -16.57
C ALA A 33 -0.34 -15.92 -15.87
N TYR A 34 -0.39 -15.25 -14.72
CA TYR A 34 -1.64 -14.94 -14.03
C TYR A 34 -2.55 -14.05 -14.88
N VAL A 35 -2.00 -12.99 -15.49
CA VAL A 35 -2.75 -12.06 -16.36
C VAL A 35 -3.31 -12.79 -17.59
N GLU A 36 -2.51 -13.67 -18.21
CA GLU A 36 -2.93 -14.46 -19.37
C GLU A 36 -4.03 -15.48 -19.03
N ALA A 37 -3.91 -16.14 -17.87
CA ALA A 37 -4.86 -17.15 -17.42
C ALA A 37 -6.15 -16.58 -16.83
N THR A 38 -6.14 -15.31 -16.38
CA THR A 38 -7.23 -14.73 -15.58
C THR A 38 -7.87 -13.55 -16.31
N PRO A 39 -9.14 -13.66 -16.75
CA PRO A 39 -9.83 -12.54 -17.38
C PRO A 39 -9.89 -11.27 -16.52
N PRO A 40 -9.89 -10.06 -17.11
CA PRO A 40 -9.91 -8.79 -16.35
C PRO A 40 -11.02 -8.73 -15.31
N PHE A 41 -12.24 -9.17 -15.68
CA PHE A 41 -13.38 -9.23 -14.76
C PHE A 41 -13.07 -10.05 -13.47
N VAL A 42 -12.37 -11.18 -13.60
CA VAL A 42 -12.02 -12.01 -12.42
C VAL A 42 -10.97 -11.31 -11.57
N ARG A 43 -9.99 -10.65 -12.20
CA ARG A 43 -8.97 -9.88 -11.48
C ARG A 43 -9.58 -8.71 -10.69
N GLU A 44 -10.57 -8.01 -11.27
CA GLU A 44 -11.33 -6.99 -10.55
C GLU A 44 -12.03 -7.55 -9.31
N ARG A 45 -12.63 -8.74 -9.41
CA ARG A 45 -13.27 -9.38 -8.24
C ARG A 45 -12.26 -9.75 -7.16
N VAL A 46 -11.06 -10.16 -7.54
CA VAL A 46 -9.96 -10.38 -6.60
C VAL A 46 -9.56 -9.06 -5.93
N THR A 47 -9.45 -7.98 -6.69
CA THR A 47 -9.18 -6.63 -6.13
C THR A 47 -10.27 -6.24 -5.14
N ASP A 48 -11.55 -6.28 -5.54
CA ASP A 48 -12.67 -5.90 -4.70
C ASP A 48 -12.70 -6.68 -3.38
N PHE A 49 -12.41 -7.99 -3.43
CA PHE A 49 -12.35 -8.84 -2.24
C PHE A 49 -11.28 -8.38 -1.25
N PHE A 50 -10.06 -8.12 -1.72
CA PHE A 50 -8.98 -7.67 -0.84
C PHE A 50 -9.21 -6.25 -0.34
N GLU A 51 -9.73 -5.36 -1.18
CA GLU A 51 -10.12 -4.02 -0.78
C GLU A 51 -11.22 -4.00 0.28
N ASN A 52 -12.20 -4.92 0.19
CA ASN A 52 -13.23 -5.08 1.21
C ASN A 52 -12.64 -5.52 2.55
N ILE A 53 -11.62 -6.38 2.54
CA ILE A 53 -10.89 -6.76 3.76
C ILE A 53 -10.10 -5.56 4.32
N ASP A 54 -9.47 -4.78 3.45
CA ASP A 54 -8.71 -3.59 3.84
C ASP A 54 -9.60 -2.47 4.40
N ASP A 55 -10.88 -2.39 4.02
CA ASP A 55 -11.85 -1.46 4.62
C ASP A 55 -11.95 -1.62 6.15
N VAL A 56 -11.80 -2.84 6.69
CA VAL A 56 -11.77 -3.07 8.15
C VAL A 56 -10.53 -2.45 8.79
N LYS A 57 -9.35 -2.67 8.18
CA LYS A 57 -8.09 -2.09 8.65
C LYS A 57 -8.15 -0.56 8.59
N SER A 58 -8.62 -0.01 7.47
CA SER A 58 -8.82 1.43 7.28
C SER A 58 -9.77 2.02 8.33
N GLY A 59 -10.92 1.38 8.57
CA GLY A 59 -11.88 1.80 9.58
C GLY A 59 -11.29 1.83 10.99
N LEU A 60 -10.51 0.81 11.38
CA LEU A 60 -9.83 0.77 12.67
C LEU A 60 -8.79 1.91 12.82
N ASN A 61 -8.02 2.17 11.76
CA ASN A 61 -7.06 3.29 11.75
C ASN A 61 -7.78 4.63 11.83
N ASN A 62 -8.89 4.83 11.12
CA ASN A 62 -9.71 6.03 11.22
C ASN A 62 -10.29 6.23 12.63
N VAL A 63 -10.66 5.15 13.35
CA VAL A 63 -11.05 5.24 14.77
C VAL A 63 -9.87 5.74 15.62
N MET A 64 -8.68 5.18 15.44
CA MET A 64 -7.48 5.58 16.19
C MET A 64 -7.04 7.02 15.88
N GLN A 65 -7.39 7.53 14.71
CA GLN A 65 -7.16 8.91 14.28
C GLN A 65 -8.30 9.86 14.69
N GLU A 66 -9.31 9.36 15.44
CA GLU A 66 -10.51 10.11 15.86
C GLU A 66 -11.38 10.59 14.67
N ASN A 67 -11.19 10.02 13.47
CA ASN A 67 -11.96 10.34 12.28
C ASN A 67 -13.17 9.40 12.14
N PHE A 68 -14.12 9.53 13.05
CA PHE A 68 -15.27 8.62 13.16
C PHE A 68 -16.16 8.63 11.91
N SER A 69 -16.21 9.74 11.16
CA SER A 69 -16.98 9.78 9.91
C SER A 69 -16.41 8.87 8.84
N LYS A 70 -15.09 8.92 8.63
CA LYS A 70 -14.41 8.00 7.72
C LYS A 70 -14.47 6.55 8.24
N ALA A 71 -14.31 6.33 9.54
CA ALA A 71 -14.43 5.01 10.14
C ALA A 71 -15.79 4.36 9.87
N LEU A 72 -16.90 5.12 10.09
CA LEU A 72 -18.25 4.63 9.79
C LEU A 72 -18.47 4.35 8.31
N ASN A 73 -17.88 5.17 7.45
CA ASN A 73 -17.87 4.93 6.00
C ASN A 73 -17.17 3.61 5.66
N ASP A 74 -15.98 3.36 6.19
CA ASP A 74 -15.18 2.17 5.89
C ASP A 74 -15.86 0.88 6.42
N PHE A 75 -16.36 0.91 7.65
CA PHE A 75 -17.15 -0.22 8.17
C PHE A 75 -18.46 -0.42 7.42
N GLY A 76 -19.10 0.68 6.97
CA GLY A 76 -20.26 0.63 6.10
C GLY A 76 -19.95 -0.09 4.79
N ARG A 77 -18.85 0.29 4.12
CA ARG A 77 -18.35 -0.38 2.90
C ARG A 77 -18.18 -1.87 3.14
N PHE A 78 -17.43 -2.25 4.19
CA PHE A 78 -17.21 -3.64 4.54
C PHE A 78 -18.53 -4.41 4.70
N VAL A 79 -19.51 -3.87 5.44
CA VAL A 79 -20.80 -4.52 5.68
C VAL A 79 -21.61 -4.67 4.38
N PHE A 80 -21.71 -3.60 3.59
CA PHE A 80 -22.49 -3.63 2.33
C PHE A 80 -21.84 -4.56 1.30
N ASN A 81 -20.53 -4.47 1.10
CA ASN A 81 -19.80 -5.30 0.14
C ASN A 81 -19.80 -6.78 0.59
N SER A 82 -19.66 -7.07 1.88
CA SER A 82 -19.72 -8.44 2.37
C SER A 82 -21.11 -9.05 2.27
N THR A 83 -22.17 -8.25 2.48
CA THR A 83 -23.57 -8.74 2.51
C THR A 83 -24.18 -8.80 1.12
N PHE A 84 -24.13 -7.70 0.39
CA PHE A 84 -24.75 -7.54 -0.95
C PHE A 84 -23.78 -7.77 -2.09
N GLY A 85 -22.47 -7.61 -1.85
CA GLY A 85 -21.40 -7.81 -2.81
C GLY A 85 -20.80 -9.23 -2.80
N ILE A 86 -21.53 -10.22 -2.26
CA ILE A 86 -21.09 -11.63 -2.22
C ILE A 86 -19.71 -11.76 -1.55
N PHE A 87 -19.66 -11.52 -0.24
CA PHE A 87 -18.42 -11.56 0.57
C PHE A 87 -17.31 -10.62 0.07
N GLY A 88 -17.70 -9.48 -0.53
CA GLY A 88 -16.76 -8.48 -1.00
C GLY A 88 -16.22 -8.70 -2.42
N LEU A 89 -16.73 -9.70 -3.15
CA LEU A 89 -16.37 -9.91 -4.56
C LEU A 89 -16.91 -8.81 -5.49
N PHE A 90 -17.83 -7.99 -5.02
CA PHE A 90 -18.38 -6.86 -5.77
C PHE A 90 -18.44 -5.63 -4.88
N ASP A 91 -17.88 -4.52 -5.37
CA ASP A 91 -18.01 -3.24 -4.69
C ASP A 91 -19.38 -2.62 -4.99
N VAL A 92 -20.34 -2.89 -4.12
CA VAL A 92 -21.69 -2.29 -4.17
C VAL A 92 -21.76 -1.00 -3.35
N ALA A 93 -20.81 -0.74 -2.48
CA ALA A 93 -20.80 0.41 -1.60
C ALA A 93 -20.43 1.70 -2.35
N THR A 94 -19.47 1.66 -3.29
CA THR A 94 -19.08 2.84 -4.08
C THR A 94 -20.26 3.45 -4.88
N PRO A 95 -21.07 2.67 -5.62
CA PRO A 95 -22.28 3.21 -6.27
C PRO A 95 -23.33 3.77 -5.29
N MET A 96 -23.31 3.34 -4.02
CA MET A 96 -24.20 3.87 -2.98
C MET A 96 -23.67 5.17 -2.34
N GLY A 97 -22.51 5.65 -2.76
CA GLY A 97 -21.92 6.92 -2.29
C GLY A 97 -20.92 6.80 -1.16
N PHE A 98 -20.51 5.57 -0.79
CA PHE A 98 -19.42 5.36 0.15
C PHE A 98 -18.07 5.58 -0.53
N SER A 99 -17.22 6.43 0.05
CA SER A 99 -15.87 6.71 -0.46
C SER A 99 -14.88 5.64 -0.01
N LYS A 100 -13.93 5.26 -0.87
CA LYS A 100 -12.81 4.41 -0.49
C LYS A 100 -11.76 5.22 0.28
N ASN A 101 -11.39 4.75 1.47
CA ASN A 101 -10.25 5.24 2.24
C ASN A 101 -9.19 4.14 2.32
N ASN A 102 -7.93 4.53 2.45
CA ASN A 102 -6.80 3.61 2.58
C ASN A 102 -5.91 4.06 3.72
N GLU A 103 -6.32 3.74 4.94
CA GLU A 103 -5.57 4.07 6.13
C GLU A 103 -4.77 2.88 6.65
N ASP A 104 -3.57 3.17 7.13
CA ASP A 104 -2.69 2.20 7.78
C ASP A 104 -2.15 2.76 9.11
N PHE A 105 -1.51 1.91 9.90
CA PHE A 105 -1.00 2.30 11.19
C PHE A 105 0.19 3.27 11.10
N GLY A 106 0.95 3.26 10.01
CA GLY A 106 2.01 4.25 9.74
C GLY A 106 1.45 5.66 9.55
N GLN A 107 0.29 5.79 8.86
CA GLN A 107 -0.44 7.05 8.75
C GLN A 107 -0.97 7.50 10.11
N THR A 108 -1.54 6.57 10.89
CA THR A 108 -2.00 6.85 12.26
C THR A 108 -0.88 7.38 13.14
N LEU A 109 0.28 6.74 13.13
CA LEU A 109 1.48 7.23 13.84
C LEU A 109 1.92 8.60 13.34
N GLY A 110 1.88 8.83 12.02
CA GLY A 110 2.20 10.13 11.42
C GLY A 110 1.26 11.24 11.91
N LYS A 111 -0.05 11.00 11.95
CA LYS A 111 -1.04 11.94 12.50
C LYS A 111 -0.87 12.19 14.01
N TRP A 112 -0.36 11.21 14.75
CA TRP A 112 0.01 11.38 16.15
C TRP A 112 1.34 12.12 16.34
N GLY A 113 2.01 12.55 15.25
CA GLY A 113 3.25 13.32 15.28
C GLY A 113 4.51 12.49 15.40
N VAL A 114 4.44 11.17 15.15
CA VAL A 114 5.64 10.32 15.12
C VAL A 114 6.39 10.58 13.81
N GLU A 115 7.64 11.02 13.94
CA GLU A 115 8.52 11.27 12.80
C GLU A 115 8.73 10.00 11.95
N PRO A 116 8.87 10.11 10.62
CA PRO A 116 9.05 8.96 9.73
C PRO A 116 10.36 8.21 9.98
N GLY A 117 11.38 8.91 10.49
CA GLY A 117 12.74 8.40 10.56
C GLY A 117 13.38 8.26 9.16
N PRO A 118 14.56 7.66 9.08
CA PRO A 118 15.26 7.44 7.82
C PRO A 118 14.45 6.64 6.81
N TYR A 119 14.61 6.99 5.53
CA TYR A 119 14.15 6.17 4.42
C TYR A 119 14.98 4.88 4.35
N ILE A 120 14.33 3.76 4.15
CA ILE A 120 14.93 2.43 4.00
C ILE A 120 14.23 1.64 2.90
N VAL A 121 14.97 0.75 2.24
CA VAL A 121 14.39 -0.23 1.32
C VAL A 121 14.47 -1.61 1.97
N LEU A 122 13.34 -2.29 2.10
CA LEU A 122 13.28 -3.63 2.66
C LEU A 122 13.35 -4.68 1.56
N PRO A 123 14.08 -5.79 1.76
CA PRO A 123 14.05 -6.92 0.85
C PRO A 123 12.61 -7.41 0.65
N PHE A 124 12.22 -7.64 -0.58
CA PHE A 124 10.87 -8.07 -1.03
C PHE A 124 9.73 -7.07 -0.77
N LEU A 125 9.84 -6.19 0.22
CA LEU A 125 8.77 -5.26 0.62
C LEU A 125 8.92 -3.85 0.01
N GLY A 126 10.08 -3.56 -0.58
CA GLY A 126 10.33 -2.29 -1.27
C GLY A 126 10.54 -1.08 -0.35
N PRO A 127 10.28 0.13 -0.86
CA PRO A 127 10.51 1.39 -0.18
C PRO A 127 9.64 1.56 1.06
N THR A 128 10.22 2.15 2.12
CA THR A 128 9.53 2.46 3.37
C THR A 128 10.33 3.47 4.20
N THR A 129 9.77 3.93 5.32
CA THR A 129 10.52 4.61 6.40
C THR A 129 10.60 3.68 7.62
N VAL A 130 11.41 4.03 8.60
CA VAL A 130 11.50 3.24 9.83
C VAL A 130 10.13 3.15 10.53
N ARG A 131 9.40 4.28 10.65
CA ARG A 131 8.05 4.31 11.21
C ARG A 131 7.11 3.35 10.47
N ASP A 132 7.03 3.51 9.15
CA ASP A 132 6.06 2.77 8.32
C ASP A 132 6.44 1.29 8.19
N GLY A 133 7.75 0.97 8.19
CA GLY A 133 8.23 -0.41 8.18
C GLY A 133 7.87 -1.17 9.46
N LEU A 134 7.98 -0.51 10.62
CA LEU A 134 7.57 -1.10 11.91
C LEU A 134 6.05 -1.22 12.02
N SER A 135 5.30 -0.26 11.50
CA SER A 135 3.82 -0.27 11.54
C SER A 135 3.22 -1.39 10.70
N ARG A 136 3.87 -1.82 9.61
CA ARG A 136 3.40 -2.97 8.78
C ARG A 136 3.20 -4.25 9.59
N GLY A 137 4.02 -4.47 10.63
CA GLY A 137 3.85 -5.60 11.54
C GLY A 137 2.52 -5.55 12.30
N LEU A 138 2.11 -4.37 12.76
CA LEU A 138 0.82 -4.17 13.42
C LEU A 138 -0.34 -4.25 12.44
N ASP A 139 -0.22 -3.65 11.25
CA ASP A 139 -1.23 -3.76 10.20
C ASP A 139 -1.50 -5.21 9.81
N SER A 140 -0.48 -6.07 9.79
CA SER A 140 -0.65 -7.49 9.52
C SER A 140 -1.45 -8.22 10.60
N VAL A 141 -1.30 -7.83 11.87
CA VAL A 141 -2.03 -8.43 12.99
C VAL A 141 -3.50 -7.99 13.04
N ILE A 142 -3.78 -6.74 12.71
CA ILE A 142 -5.15 -6.20 12.70
C ILE A 142 -5.91 -6.52 11.40
N SER A 143 -5.22 -7.02 10.39
CA SER A 143 -5.87 -7.46 9.15
C SER A 143 -6.77 -8.67 9.41
N PRO A 144 -8.01 -8.68 8.89
CA PRO A 144 -8.86 -9.87 8.95
C PRO A 144 -8.23 -11.13 8.34
N LEU A 145 -7.25 -10.99 7.45
CA LEU A 145 -6.48 -12.12 6.93
C LEU A 145 -5.64 -12.83 7.99
N ALA A 146 -5.27 -12.15 9.09
CA ALA A 146 -4.58 -12.78 10.22
C ALA A 146 -5.43 -13.89 10.89
N VAL A 147 -6.76 -13.80 10.82
CA VAL A 147 -7.65 -14.86 11.32
C VAL A 147 -7.52 -16.17 10.53
N ALA A 148 -6.97 -16.12 9.31
CA ALA A 148 -6.69 -17.30 8.51
C ALA A 148 -5.39 -18.04 8.93
N ASP A 149 -4.69 -17.58 9.96
CA ASP A 149 -3.44 -18.18 10.47
C ASP A 149 -3.62 -19.62 10.97
N ASP A 150 -4.81 -20.02 11.37
CA ASP A 150 -5.13 -21.43 11.69
C ASP A 150 -5.01 -22.37 10.46
N HIS A 151 -4.92 -21.78 9.26
CA HIS A 151 -4.77 -22.48 7.99
C HIS A 151 -3.62 -21.90 7.15
N PRO A 152 -2.34 -22.18 7.48
CA PRO A 152 -1.17 -21.52 6.86
C PRO A 152 -1.11 -21.68 5.33
N THR A 153 -1.64 -22.76 4.79
CA THR A 153 -1.71 -22.97 3.34
C THR A 153 -2.70 -21.98 2.69
N ALA A 154 -3.88 -21.81 3.29
CA ALA A 154 -4.89 -20.89 2.75
C ALA A 154 -4.44 -19.43 2.87
N SER A 155 -3.87 -19.06 4.02
CA SER A 155 -3.31 -17.73 4.25
C SER A 155 -2.19 -17.42 3.24
N GLY A 156 -1.26 -18.34 3.02
CA GLY A 156 -0.20 -18.19 2.04
C GLY A 156 -0.71 -18.05 0.59
N LEU A 157 -1.73 -18.81 0.20
CA LEU A 157 -2.34 -18.71 -1.12
C LEU A 157 -3.05 -17.36 -1.32
N LEU A 158 -3.81 -16.90 -0.33
CA LEU A 158 -4.49 -15.59 -0.39
C LEU A 158 -3.48 -14.45 -0.47
N THR A 159 -2.43 -14.49 0.36
CA THR A 159 -1.35 -13.50 0.33
C THR A 159 -0.65 -13.49 -1.03
N GLY A 160 -0.30 -14.66 -1.57
CA GLY A 160 0.31 -14.79 -2.89
C GLY A 160 -0.58 -14.24 -3.99
N LEU A 161 -1.89 -14.56 -3.97
CA LEU A 161 -2.85 -14.04 -4.93
C LEU A 161 -2.98 -12.50 -4.84
N ASN A 162 -3.02 -11.95 -3.63
CA ASN A 162 -3.06 -10.50 -3.42
C ASN A 162 -1.80 -9.82 -3.98
N ILE A 163 -0.62 -10.36 -3.69
CA ILE A 163 0.65 -9.85 -4.23
C ILE A 163 0.64 -9.87 -5.76
N LEU A 164 0.27 -11.00 -6.38
CA LEU A 164 0.19 -11.11 -7.84
C LEU A 164 -0.77 -10.07 -8.43
N ASN A 165 -1.94 -9.92 -7.82
CA ASN A 165 -2.94 -8.98 -8.30
C ASN A 165 -2.48 -7.51 -8.18
N GLN A 166 -1.87 -7.14 -7.07
CA GLN A 166 -1.29 -5.79 -6.89
C GLN A 166 -0.11 -5.53 -7.83
N THR A 167 0.71 -6.53 -8.09
CA THR A 167 1.87 -6.40 -8.98
C THR A 167 1.46 -6.13 -10.43
N THR A 168 0.26 -6.55 -10.87
CA THR A 168 -0.21 -6.23 -12.23
C THR A 168 -0.24 -4.73 -12.49
N VAL A 169 -0.66 -3.94 -11.50
CA VAL A 169 -0.70 -2.47 -11.59
C VAL A 169 0.69 -1.87 -11.55
N LEU A 170 1.56 -2.40 -10.69
CA LEU A 170 2.94 -1.89 -10.54
C LEU A 170 3.77 -2.08 -11.82
N LEU A 171 3.64 -3.23 -12.48
CA LEU A 171 4.35 -3.50 -13.74
C LEU A 171 3.91 -2.58 -14.89
N GLU A 172 2.65 -2.16 -14.90
CA GLU A 172 2.19 -1.16 -15.87
C GLU A 172 2.88 0.20 -15.65
N LEU A 173 3.09 0.59 -14.39
CA LEU A 173 3.73 1.86 -14.03
C LEU A 173 5.23 1.87 -14.33
N ASP A 174 5.93 0.75 -14.18
CA ASP A 174 7.39 0.67 -14.40
C ASP A 174 7.79 1.07 -15.84
N ASN A 175 6.92 0.81 -16.81
CA ASN A 175 7.14 1.20 -18.20
C ASN A 175 7.19 2.72 -18.44
N PHE A 176 6.73 3.54 -17.49
CA PHE A 176 6.71 5.00 -17.60
C PHE A 176 7.89 5.66 -16.86
N VAL A 177 8.68 4.90 -16.12
CA VAL A 177 9.82 5.44 -15.36
C VAL A 177 10.99 5.70 -16.29
N SER A 178 11.46 6.96 -16.31
CA SER A 178 12.66 7.36 -17.03
C SER A 178 13.70 7.91 -16.05
N GLY A 179 14.98 7.58 -16.27
CA GLY A 179 16.08 8.04 -15.43
C GLY A 179 16.45 7.05 -14.31
N ASP A 180 16.82 7.56 -13.15
CA ASP A 180 17.21 6.74 -11.99
C ASP A 180 15.96 6.20 -11.28
N LYS A 181 15.64 4.92 -11.51
CA LYS A 181 14.50 4.24 -10.91
C LYS A 181 14.49 4.32 -9.37
N TYR A 182 15.66 4.18 -8.74
CA TYR A 182 15.76 4.26 -7.29
C TYR A 182 15.29 5.62 -6.76
N ILE A 183 15.80 6.71 -7.33
CA ILE A 183 15.40 8.08 -6.96
C ILE A 183 13.90 8.27 -7.20
N PHE A 184 13.42 7.85 -8.37
CA PHE A 184 11.98 7.95 -8.69
C PHE A 184 11.09 7.26 -7.66
N PHE A 185 11.36 5.99 -7.32
CA PHE A 185 10.55 5.24 -6.35
C PHE A 185 10.69 5.77 -4.93
N ARG A 186 11.87 6.25 -4.53
CA ARG A 186 12.08 6.92 -3.25
C ARG A 186 11.19 8.16 -3.12
N ASP A 187 11.28 9.05 -4.09
CA ASP A 187 10.61 10.34 -4.03
C ASP A 187 9.08 10.17 -4.18
N ALA A 188 8.65 9.28 -5.07
CA ALA A 188 7.24 8.93 -5.21
C ALA A 188 6.67 8.34 -3.90
N TYR A 189 7.41 7.47 -3.22
CA TYR A 189 7.00 6.92 -1.92
C TYR A 189 6.86 8.02 -0.87
N LEU A 190 7.86 8.87 -0.73
CA LEU A 190 7.87 9.93 0.29
C LEU A 190 6.76 10.96 0.07
N GLN A 191 6.55 11.40 -1.18
CA GLN A 191 5.48 12.33 -1.55
C GLN A 191 4.10 11.71 -1.30
N ARG A 192 3.90 10.46 -1.72
CA ARG A 192 2.66 9.75 -1.49
C ARG A 192 2.36 9.64 0.01
N ARG A 193 3.33 9.25 0.83
CA ARG A 193 3.14 9.13 2.29
C ARG A 193 2.79 10.46 2.94
N LYS A 194 3.44 11.56 2.52
CA LYS A 194 3.12 12.91 3.01
C LYS A 194 1.67 13.27 2.67
N TYR A 195 1.25 13.03 1.42
CA TYR A 195 -0.12 13.25 0.96
C TYR A 195 -1.15 12.42 1.73
N GLU A 196 -0.89 11.13 1.97
CA GLU A 196 -1.78 10.23 2.71
C GLU A 196 -1.95 10.69 4.18
N ILE A 197 -0.86 11.03 4.87
CA ILE A 197 -0.89 11.51 6.26
C ILE A 197 -1.64 12.84 6.40
N SER A 198 -1.57 13.70 5.39
CA SER A 198 -2.29 14.98 5.36
C SER A 198 -3.74 14.89 4.89
N ASP A 199 -4.29 13.69 4.72
CA ASP A 199 -5.66 13.48 4.18
C ASP A 199 -5.89 14.13 2.78
N GLY A 200 -4.82 14.22 1.99
CA GLY A 200 -4.88 14.85 0.66
C GLY A 200 -4.74 16.38 0.69
N GLU A 201 -4.52 16.98 1.83
CA GLU A 201 -4.22 18.39 1.93
C GLU A 201 -2.78 18.65 1.46
N ILE A 202 -2.65 19.28 0.31
CA ILE A 202 -1.35 19.68 -0.24
C ILE A 202 -1.05 21.11 0.22
N ASN A 203 -0.03 21.30 1.02
CA ASN A 203 0.47 22.63 1.30
C ASN A 203 1.35 23.10 0.12
N PRO A 204 0.97 24.19 -0.59
CA PRO A 204 1.77 24.70 -1.72
C PRO A 204 3.24 25.00 -1.36
N ASN A 205 3.51 25.32 -0.09
CA ASN A 205 4.87 25.58 0.37
C ASN A 205 5.75 24.31 0.44
N ASP A 206 5.14 23.15 0.50
CA ASP A 206 5.86 21.86 0.54
C ASP A 206 6.60 21.54 -0.77
N PHE A 207 6.23 22.22 -1.87
CA PHE A 207 6.92 22.11 -3.16
C PHE A 207 8.01 23.16 -3.36
N VAL A 208 7.98 24.25 -2.59
CA VAL A 208 8.94 25.36 -2.76
C VAL A 208 10.29 25.02 -2.13
N ASP A 209 10.28 24.32 -0.99
CA ASP A 209 11.49 23.95 -0.25
C ASP A 209 12.35 22.91 -1.01
N GLU A 210 11.76 22.12 -1.91
CA GLU A 210 12.51 21.14 -2.72
C GLU A 210 13.24 21.75 -3.92
N PHE A 211 12.86 22.97 -4.35
CA PHE A 211 13.47 23.63 -5.51
C PHE A 211 14.50 24.71 -5.12
N GLU A 212 14.62 25.08 -3.85
CA GLU A 212 15.63 26.05 -3.39
C GLU A 212 17.02 25.44 -3.15
N ASP A 213 17.14 24.11 -3.17
CA ASP A 213 18.41 23.37 -2.97
C ASP A 213 19.12 22.96 -4.29
N PHE A 214 18.72 23.54 -5.44
CA PHE A 214 19.38 23.31 -6.74
C PHE A 214 20.18 24.52 -7.23
#